data_e5e17297ab3857ef2401278d93146ef7
#
_entry.id   e5e17297ab3857ef2401278d93146ef7
#
_cell.length_a   1.000
_cell.length_b   1.000
_cell.length_c   1.000
_cell.angle_alpha   90.00
_cell.angle_beta   90.00
_cell.angle_gamma   90.00
#
_symmetry.space_group_name_H-M   'P 1'
#
loop_
_entity.id
_entity.type
_entity.pdbx_description
1 polymer ?
#
loop_
_entity_poly.entity_id
_entity_poly.type
_entity_poly.pdbx_seq_one_letter_code
_entity_poly.pdbx_strand_id
1 'polypeptide(L)'
;METGIVTESTGSRYIILTPDGRRLETRLRGRLRLNGSRTTNPVAVGDRVLYEETPEGATITAVEPRRNYLIRRASNLSKESHVIASNLDRALLVATLFSPVTNTEFIDRFLVTCEAYAIPAAIVLNKLDLAAERPDELDEFIAIYETAGYTVYPVSATEGTGLETLRELTAGKTTLLTGNSGAGKSTLIKALVPDADVRINRISEYHHKGMHTTTFARMYPLAGGGNIIDTPASRDSGSWTSNRAKCSVTFRNSCVTHPTANTTTARIRTNPAVQSPLP
;
A
#
# COMPACT_ATOMS: atom_id res chain seq x y z
N MET A 1 0.83 -1.39 -31.72
CA MET A 1 0.54 -1.06 -30.30
C MET A 1 1.41 -1.95 -29.44
N GLU A 2 2.12 -1.36 -28.54
CA GLU A 2 3.03 -2.03 -27.63
C GLU A 2 2.47 -1.98 -26.20
N THR A 3 2.95 -2.86 -25.33
CA THR A 3 2.49 -2.93 -23.94
C THR A 3 3.56 -2.42 -22.98
N GLY A 4 3.15 -1.76 -21.90
CA GLY A 4 4.05 -1.30 -20.85
C GLY A 4 3.38 -1.29 -19.48
N ILE A 5 4.18 -1.15 -18.42
CA ILE A 5 3.68 -1.03 -17.04
C ILE A 5 3.96 0.38 -16.54
N VAL A 6 2.95 1.03 -15.96
CA VAL A 6 3.10 2.36 -15.39
C VAL A 6 3.90 2.29 -14.09
N THR A 7 5.06 2.93 -14.07
CA THR A 7 5.95 2.97 -12.89
C THR A 7 5.85 4.27 -12.11
N GLU A 8 5.46 5.37 -12.76
CA GLU A 8 5.26 6.67 -12.11
C GLU A 8 4.06 7.38 -12.71
N SER A 9 3.32 8.12 -11.88
CA SER A 9 2.18 8.94 -12.29
C SER A 9 2.21 10.27 -11.56
N THR A 10 2.31 11.37 -12.32
CA THR A 10 2.25 12.74 -11.77
C THR A 10 0.94 13.46 -12.12
N GLY A 11 -0.06 12.68 -12.56
CA GLY A 11 -1.38 13.18 -12.95
C GLY A 11 -1.47 13.62 -14.41
N SER A 12 -0.44 14.23 -14.99
CA SER A 12 -0.40 14.64 -16.40
C SER A 12 0.67 13.90 -17.22
N ARG A 13 1.67 13.35 -16.56
CA ARG A 13 2.78 12.61 -17.18
C ARG A 13 2.90 11.26 -16.49
N TYR A 14 3.24 10.25 -17.28
CA TYR A 14 3.40 8.87 -16.81
C TYR A 14 4.74 8.35 -17.31
N ILE A 15 5.43 7.59 -16.46
CA ILE A 15 6.59 6.82 -16.90
C ILE A 15 6.13 5.38 -16.98
N ILE A 16 6.35 4.76 -18.13
CA ILE A 16 6.12 3.34 -18.35
C ILE A 16 7.44 2.61 -18.46
N LEU A 17 7.44 1.36 -17.99
CA LEU A 17 8.49 0.39 -18.22
C LEU A 17 8.03 -0.55 -19.33
N THR A 18 8.79 -0.62 -20.40
CA THR A 18 8.53 -1.50 -21.54
C THR A 18 9.05 -2.92 -21.26
N PRO A 19 8.62 -3.96 -21.99
CA PRO A 19 9.13 -5.32 -21.82
C PRO A 19 10.63 -5.48 -22.08
N ASP A 20 11.21 -4.63 -22.91
CA ASP A 20 12.65 -4.57 -23.20
C ASP A 20 13.44 -3.74 -22.16
N GLY A 21 12.77 -3.26 -21.09
CA GLY A 21 13.40 -2.56 -19.97
C GLY A 21 13.62 -1.06 -20.16
N ARG A 22 13.14 -0.46 -21.25
CA ARG A 22 13.22 0.99 -21.46
C ARG A 22 12.21 1.72 -20.57
N ARG A 23 12.59 2.89 -20.08
CA ARG A 23 11.71 3.82 -19.38
C ARG A 23 11.29 4.93 -20.34
N LEU A 24 10.01 5.03 -20.63
CA LEU A 24 9.46 6.02 -21.53
C LEU A 24 8.56 7.00 -20.80
N GLU A 25 8.80 8.30 -21.02
CA GLU A 25 7.85 9.33 -20.60
C GLU A 25 6.68 9.37 -21.58
N THR A 26 5.47 9.29 -21.03
CA THR A 26 4.24 9.20 -21.85
C THR A 26 3.19 10.20 -21.38
N ARG A 27 2.26 10.50 -22.29
CA ARG A 27 1.06 11.28 -22.03
C ARG A 27 -0.17 10.46 -22.39
N LEU A 28 -1.36 10.89 -21.94
CA LEU A 28 -2.60 10.27 -22.34
C LEU A 28 -3.10 10.85 -23.67
N ARG A 29 -3.59 9.99 -24.53
CA ARG A 29 -4.30 10.39 -25.75
C ARG A 29 -5.76 10.74 -25.42
N GLY A 30 -6.09 12.02 -25.39
CA GLY A 30 -7.44 12.48 -25.10
C GLY A 30 -7.92 12.12 -23.67
N ARG A 31 -9.24 12.11 -23.48
CA ARG A 31 -9.87 11.64 -22.24
C ARG A 31 -10.07 10.14 -22.29
N LEU A 32 -9.15 9.35 -21.74
CA LEU A 32 -9.41 7.92 -21.47
C LEU A 32 -10.55 7.81 -20.44
N ARG A 33 -11.76 7.54 -20.94
CA ARG A 33 -12.91 7.24 -20.09
C ARG A 33 -12.78 5.80 -19.62
N LEU A 34 -12.46 5.61 -18.33
CA LEU A 34 -12.61 4.31 -17.67
C LEU A 34 -14.10 4.05 -17.52
N ASN A 35 -14.61 2.99 -18.14
CA ASN A 35 -16.00 2.58 -18.07
C ASN A 35 -16.49 2.52 -16.61
N GLY A 36 -17.36 3.44 -16.23
CA GLY A 36 -18.13 3.41 -15.00
C GLY A 36 -17.40 3.80 -13.69
N SER A 37 -16.11 4.11 -13.69
CA SER A 37 -15.41 4.52 -12.47
C SER A 37 -15.33 6.05 -12.34
N ARG A 38 -15.83 6.59 -11.22
CA ARG A 38 -15.64 7.98 -10.81
C ARG A 38 -14.28 8.15 -10.13
N THR A 39 -13.19 7.89 -10.87
CA THR A 39 -11.84 8.08 -10.36
C THR A 39 -11.21 9.33 -10.93
N THR A 40 -10.48 10.08 -10.09
CA THR A 40 -9.79 11.32 -10.48
C THR A 40 -8.61 11.08 -11.41
N ASN A 41 -8.01 9.89 -11.33
CA ASN A 41 -6.87 9.51 -12.17
C ASN A 41 -7.24 8.31 -13.07
N PRO A 42 -7.21 8.49 -14.40
CA PRO A 42 -7.51 7.40 -15.32
C PRO A 42 -6.44 6.31 -15.33
N VAL A 43 -5.18 6.67 -15.03
CA VAL A 43 -4.03 5.77 -15.02
C VAL A 43 -3.33 5.84 -13.68
N ALA A 44 -2.99 4.69 -13.11
CA ALA A 44 -2.32 4.54 -11.83
C ALA A 44 -1.03 3.72 -11.96
N VAL A 45 -0.16 3.81 -10.97
CA VAL A 45 1.05 2.96 -10.89
C VAL A 45 0.63 1.49 -10.79
N GLY A 46 1.29 0.63 -11.58
CA GLY A 46 0.96 -0.79 -11.71
C GLY A 46 -0.02 -1.11 -12.84
N ASP A 47 -0.61 -0.10 -13.50
CA ASP A 47 -1.45 -0.36 -14.68
C ASP A 47 -0.63 -0.92 -15.84
N ARG A 48 -1.20 -1.90 -16.50
CA ARG A 48 -0.75 -2.33 -17.83
C ARG A 48 -1.44 -1.46 -18.85
N VAL A 49 -0.64 -0.90 -19.76
CA VAL A 49 -1.12 0.06 -20.75
C VAL A 49 -0.68 -0.33 -22.15
N LEU A 50 -1.52 0.03 -23.14
CA LEU A 50 -1.13 0.04 -24.55
C LEU A 50 -0.62 1.43 -24.87
N TYR A 51 0.50 1.51 -25.60
CA TYR A 51 1.07 2.78 -26.03
C TYR A 51 1.51 2.74 -27.48
N GLU A 52 1.68 3.92 -28.04
CA GLU A 52 2.24 4.16 -29.37
C GLU A 52 3.42 5.12 -29.25
N GLU A 53 4.55 4.78 -29.87
CA GLU A 53 5.68 5.69 -30.03
C GLU A 53 5.55 6.44 -31.37
N THR A 54 5.76 7.75 -31.31
CA THR A 54 5.82 8.62 -32.49
C THR A 54 7.09 9.47 -32.40
N PRO A 55 7.53 10.12 -33.46
CA PRO A 55 8.66 11.06 -33.40
C PRO A 55 8.48 12.17 -32.36
N GLU A 56 7.25 12.47 -31.97
CA GLU A 56 6.87 13.51 -31.00
C GLU A 56 6.84 12.98 -29.56
N GLY A 57 7.00 11.67 -29.31
CA GLY A 57 7.01 11.01 -28.01
C GLY A 57 6.06 9.83 -27.93
N ALA A 58 5.99 9.23 -26.74
CA ALA A 58 5.14 8.08 -26.48
C ALA A 58 3.77 8.50 -25.87
N THR A 59 2.71 7.83 -26.29
CA THR A 59 1.34 8.15 -25.87
C THR A 59 0.59 6.89 -25.45
N ILE A 60 0.00 6.90 -24.25
CA ILE A 60 -0.88 5.83 -23.76
C ILE A 60 -2.22 5.93 -24.49
N THR A 61 -2.60 4.84 -25.15
CA THR A 61 -3.82 4.72 -25.95
C THR A 61 -4.93 3.94 -25.25
N ALA A 62 -4.58 3.01 -24.37
CA ALA A 62 -5.55 2.26 -23.57
C ALA A 62 -4.95 1.77 -22.24
N VAL A 63 -5.81 1.47 -21.27
CA VAL A 63 -5.46 0.80 -20.01
C VAL A 63 -6.13 -0.57 -20.03
N GLU A 64 -5.35 -1.62 -19.75
CA GLU A 64 -5.87 -2.97 -19.63
C GLU A 64 -6.75 -3.14 -18.38
N PRO A 65 -7.67 -4.11 -18.35
CA PRO A 65 -8.47 -4.40 -17.17
C PRO A 65 -7.58 -4.69 -15.95
N ARG A 66 -7.85 -4.00 -14.84
CA ARG A 66 -7.16 -4.19 -13.57
C ARG A 66 -7.63 -5.47 -12.90
N ARG A 67 -6.71 -6.31 -12.43
CA ARG A 67 -7.02 -7.46 -11.58
C ARG A 67 -7.57 -7.02 -10.23
N ASN A 68 -6.91 -6.07 -9.61
CA ASN A 68 -7.28 -5.38 -8.39
C ASN A 68 -6.67 -3.98 -8.35
N TYR A 69 -7.06 -3.19 -7.38
CA TYR A 69 -6.51 -1.83 -7.19
C TYR A 69 -6.82 -1.34 -5.79
N LEU A 70 -5.99 -0.45 -5.26
CA LEU A 70 -6.21 0.20 -3.99
C LEU A 70 -6.60 1.66 -4.21
N ILE A 71 -7.64 2.11 -3.52
CA ILE A 71 -8.12 3.49 -3.58
C ILE A 71 -7.88 4.23 -2.28
N ARG A 72 -7.69 5.52 -2.41
CA ARG A 72 -7.71 6.48 -1.31
C ARG A 72 -8.81 7.49 -1.57
N ARG A 73 -9.62 7.79 -0.55
CA ARG A 73 -10.60 8.85 -0.65
C ARG A 73 -9.91 10.20 -0.52
N ALA A 74 -10.26 11.16 -1.37
CA ALA A 74 -9.81 12.53 -1.18
C ALA A 74 -10.43 13.07 0.12
N SER A 75 -9.62 13.73 0.96
CA SER A 75 -10.02 14.28 2.27
C SER A 75 -11.04 15.42 2.17
N ASN A 76 -11.23 16.00 0.99
CA ASN A 76 -12.16 17.09 0.76
C ASN A 76 -13.39 16.56 0.04
N LEU A 77 -14.55 16.48 0.73
CA LEU A 77 -15.96 16.48 0.27
C LEU A 77 -16.29 15.95 -1.15
N SER A 78 -15.29 15.62 -1.97
CA SER A 78 -15.49 15.07 -3.30
C SER A 78 -15.84 13.59 -3.19
N LYS A 79 -16.91 13.18 -3.87
CA LYS A 79 -17.30 11.76 -4.03
C LYS A 79 -16.30 10.96 -4.88
N GLU A 80 -15.16 11.54 -5.19
CA GLU A 80 -14.16 10.99 -6.10
C GLU A 80 -13.10 10.23 -5.33
N SER A 81 -12.74 9.06 -5.81
CA SER A 81 -11.69 8.22 -5.27
C SER A 81 -10.46 8.28 -6.18
N HIS A 82 -9.28 8.24 -5.57
CA HIS A 82 -8.01 8.21 -6.29
C HIS A 82 -7.43 6.80 -6.23
N VAL A 83 -7.17 6.19 -7.39
CA VAL A 83 -6.47 4.91 -7.45
C VAL A 83 -5.00 5.15 -7.16
N ILE A 84 -4.49 4.54 -6.09
CA ILE A 84 -3.10 4.69 -5.64
C ILE A 84 -2.20 3.77 -6.45
N ALA A 85 -2.59 2.50 -6.54
CA ALA A 85 -1.86 1.47 -7.25
C ALA A 85 -2.82 0.37 -7.71
N SER A 86 -2.40 -0.40 -8.72
CA SER A 86 -3.17 -1.47 -9.33
C SER A 86 -2.34 -2.73 -9.56
N ASN A 87 -3.02 -3.84 -9.85
CA ASN A 87 -2.42 -5.13 -10.20
C ASN A 87 -1.45 -5.66 -9.13
N LEU A 88 -1.82 -5.47 -7.87
CA LEU A 88 -1.03 -5.82 -6.70
C LEU A 88 -1.11 -7.33 -6.42
N ASP A 89 0.02 -7.95 -6.09
CA ASP A 89 0.07 -9.30 -5.53
C ASP A 89 -0.12 -9.28 -4.02
N ARG A 90 0.32 -8.21 -3.36
CA ARG A 90 0.12 -7.98 -1.93
C ARG A 90 0.30 -6.52 -1.54
N ALA A 91 -0.13 -6.22 -0.31
CA ALA A 91 0.09 -4.93 0.32
C ALA A 91 0.71 -5.11 1.71
N LEU A 92 1.77 -4.37 1.99
CA LEU A 92 2.48 -4.37 3.26
C LEU A 92 2.29 -3.01 3.94
N LEU A 93 1.76 -3.03 5.16
CA LEU A 93 1.64 -1.86 6.00
C LEU A 93 2.84 -1.77 6.93
N VAL A 94 3.65 -0.74 6.80
CA VAL A 94 4.74 -0.45 7.73
C VAL A 94 4.16 0.26 8.94
N ALA A 95 4.17 -0.44 10.07
CA ALA A 95 3.73 0.03 11.38
C ALA A 95 4.90 0.12 12.35
N THR A 96 4.74 0.86 13.43
CA THR A 96 5.71 0.98 14.53
C THR A 96 4.97 1.08 15.85
N LEU A 97 5.50 0.42 16.88
CA LEU A 97 5.01 0.56 18.27
C LEU A 97 5.47 1.86 18.90
N PHE A 98 6.67 2.34 18.50
CA PHE A 98 7.30 3.52 19.10
C PHE A 98 7.85 4.45 18.00
N SER A 99 7.87 5.75 18.29
CA SER A 99 8.59 6.79 17.54
C SER A 99 8.43 6.81 16.00
N PRO A 100 7.24 7.08 15.46
CA PRO A 100 5.95 7.35 16.09
C PRO A 100 5.15 6.08 16.33
N VAL A 101 4.20 6.10 17.25
CA VAL A 101 3.22 5.03 17.40
C VAL A 101 2.29 5.01 16.19
N THR A 102 2.10 3.85 15.59
CA THR A 102 1.08 3.66 14.54
C THR A 102 -0.25 3.33 15.21
N ASN A 103 -1.26 4.16 14.96
CA ASN A 103 -2.60 3.95 15.52
C ASN A 103 -3.22 2.65 14.95
N THR A 104 -3.73 1.80 15.84
CA THR A 104 -4.38 0.53 15.49
C THR A 104 -5.58 0.74 14.56
N GLU A 105 -6.37 1.81 14.76
CA GLU A 105 -7.46 2.15 13.85
C GLU A 105 -6.99 2.36 12.40
N PHE A 106 -5.81 2.92 12.21
CA PHE A 106 -5.21 3.08 10.88
C PHE A 106 -4.84 1.72 10.28
N ILE A 107 -4.27 0.81 11.08
CA ILE A 107 -3.92 -0.55 10.67
C ILE A 107 -5.18 -1.31 10.26
N ASP A 108 -6.19 -1.32 11.12
CA ASP A 108 -7.46 -2.03 10.91
C ASP A 108 -8.17 -1.55 9.65
N ARG A 109 -8.26 -0.24 9.45
CA ARG A 109 -8.86 0.34 8.24
C ARG A 109 -8.12 -0.04 6.96
N PHE A 110 -6.81 -0.09 7.02
CA PHE A 110 -6.01 -0.53 5.88
C PHE A 110 -6.26 -2.00 5.55
N LEU A 111 -6.21 -2.88 6.56
CA LEU A 111 -6.44 -4.32 6.40
C LEU A 111 -7.82 -4.60 5.83
N VAL A 112 -8.87 -3.98 6.39
CA VAL A 112 -10.25 -4.06 5.89
C VAL A 112 -10.36 -3.58 4.44
N THR A 113 -9.63 -2.52 4.09
CA THR A 113 -9.62 -2.02 2.72
C THR A 113 -8.98 -3.03 1.78
N CYS A 114 -7.87 -3.64 2.16
CA CYS A 114 -7.21 -4.68 1.35
C CYS A 114 -8.13 -5.89 1.13
N GLU A 115 -8.82 -6.37 2.16
CA GLU A 115 -9.82 -7.43 2.05
C GLU A 115 -10.93 -7.06 1.04
N ALA A 116 -11.49 -5.84 1.15
CA ALA A 116 -12.55 -5.38 0.25
C ALA A 116 -12.14 -5.32 -1.22
N TYR A 117 -10.85 -5.23 -1.51
CA TYR A 117 -10.28 -5.20 -2.87
C TYR A 117 -9.56 -6.50 -3.25
N ALA A 118 -9.70 -7.56 -2.45
CA ALA A 118 -9.07 -8.86 -2.66
C ALA A 118 -7.54 -8.77 -2.85
N ILE A 119 -6.89 -7.96 -2.00
CA ILE A 119 -5.44 -7.78 -1.97
C ILE A 119 -4.91 -8.44 -0.70
N PRO A 120 -4.08 -9.50 -0.80
CA PRO A 120 -3.42 -10.08 0.36
C PRO A 120 -2.61 -9.02 1.11
N ALA A 121 -2.83 -8.91 2.43
CA ALA A 121 -2.19 -7.90 3.25
C ALA A 121 -1.44 -8.49 4.44
N ALA A 122 -0.35 -7.83 4.85
CA ALA A 122 0.40 -8.15 6.05
C ALA A 122 0.95 -6.88 6.70
N ILE A 123 1.39 -6.99 7.94
CA ILE A 123 1.97 -5.90 8.72
C ILE A 123 3.49 -6.10 8.79
N VAL A 124 4.24 -5.06 8.45
CA VAL A 124 5.68 -4.96 8.68
C VAL A 124 5.89 -4.09 9.90
N LEU A 125 6.17 -4.72 11.04
CA LEU A 125 6.38 -4.02 12.30
C LEU A 125 7.85 -3.59 12.38
N ASN A 126 8.10 -2.34 11.99
CA ASN A 126 9.45 -1.78 11.89
C ASN A 126 9.90 -1.13 13.20
N LYS A 127 11.22 -0.91 13.31
CA LYS A 127 11.92 -0.38 14.48
C LYS A 127 11.91 -1.34 15.66
N LEU A 128 12.14 -2.62 15.35
CA LEU A 128 12.27 -3.68 16.36
C LEU A 128 13.37 -3.34 17.38
N ASP A 129 14.41 -2.64 16.97
CA ASP A 129 15.47 -2.10 17.83
C ASP A 129 14.92 -1.26 19.00
N LEU A 130 13.86 -0.48 18.78
CA LEU A 130 13.21 0.30 19.84
C LEU A 130 12.23 -0.50 20.69
N ALA A 131 11.79 -1.66 20.19
CA ALA A 131 10.85 -2.53 20.90
C ALA A 131 11.56 -3.50 21.88
N ALA A 132 12.88 -3.63 21.78
CA ALA A 132 13.66 -4.56 22.61
C ALA A 132 13.52 -4.31 24.12
N GLU A 133 13.25 -3.06 24.53
CA GLU A 133 13.04 -2.69 25.93
C GLU A 133 11.62 -3.01 26.45
N ARG A 134 10.70 -3.39 25.56
CA ARG A 134 9.28 -3.64 25.84
C ARG A 134 8.77 -4.89 25.11
N PRO A 135 9.31 -6.06 25.43
CA PRO A 135 8.96 -7.30 24.73
C PRO A 135 7.48 -7.67 24.88
N ASP A 136 6.87 -7.42 26.04
CA ASP A 136 5.46 -7.75 26.29
C ASP A 136 4.51 -6.98 25.35
N GLU A 137 4.78 -5.69 25.06
CA GLU A 137 3.97 -4.89 24.13
C GLU A 137 4.15 -5.38 22.69
N LEU A 138 5.34 -5.87 22.33
CA LEU A 138 5.60 -6.46 21.02
C LEU A 138 4.83 -7.77 20.85
N ASP A 139 4.90 -8.66 21.82
CA ASP A 139 4.24 -9.96 21.80
C ASP A 139 2.71 -9.79 21.79
N GLU A 140 2.17 -8.87 22.58
CA GLU A 140 0.74 -8.54 22.58
C GLU A 140 0.29 -8.04 21.21
N PHE A 141 1.02 -7.11 20.58
CA PHE A 141 0.70 -6.60 19.27
C PHE A 141 0.67 -7.70 18.20
N ILE A 142 1.69 -8.56 18.20
CA ILE A 142 1.79 -9.69 17.26
C ILE A 142 0.60 -10.64 17.48
N ALA A 143 0.35 -11.04 18.73
CA ALA A 143 -0.73 -11.96 19.06
C ALA A 143 -2.11 -11.46 18.64
N ILE A 144 -2.39 -10.16 18.78
CA ILE A 144 -3.65 -9.53 18.36
C ILE A 144 -3.87 -9.72 16.86
N TYR A 145 -2.91 -9.36 16.01
CA TYR A 145 -3.09 -9.39 14.57
C TYR A 145 -2.99 -10.81 14.00
N GLU A 146 -2.15 -11.67 14.55
CA GLU A 146 -2.07 -13.08 14.14
C GLU A 146 -3.34 -13.85 14.50
N THR A 147 -3.93 -13.58 15.66
CA THR A 147 -5.26 -14.12 16.03
C THR A 147 -6.34 -13.65 15.07
N ALA A 148 -6.22 -12.43 14.54
CA ALA A 148 -7.11 -11.91 13.51
C ALA A 148 -6.83 -12.50 12.10
N GLY A 149 -5.80 -13.33 11.94
CA GLY A 149 -5.44 -13.99 10.69
C GLY A 149 -4.48 -13.19 9.80
N TYR A 150 -3.83 -12.16 10.33
CA TYR A 150 -2.85 -11.36 9.60
C TYR A 150 -1.43 -11.67 10.08
N THR A 151 -0.52 -11.89 9.14
CA THR A 151 0.88 -12.10 9.49
C THR A 151 1.55 -10.79 9.85
N VAL A 152 2.33 -10.80 10.94
CA VAL A 152 3.18 -9.69 11.36
C VAL A 152 4.64 -10.06 11.12
N TYR A 153 5.39 -9.20 10.46
CA TYR A 153 6.82 -9.34 10.21
C TYR A 153 7.60 -8.31 11.02
N PRO A 154 8.17 -8.68 12.18
CA PRO A 154 9.03 -7.79 12.96
C PRO A 154 10.33 -7.53 12.20
N VAL A 155 10.69 -6.25 12.03
CA VAL A 155 11.91 -5.85 11.32
C VAL A 155 12.60 -4.66 11.98
N SER A 156 13.90 -4.54 11.78
CA SER A 156 14.65 -3.29 12.00
C SER A 156 15.35 -2.92 10.70
N ALA A 157 14.86 -1.86 10.06
CA ALA A 157 15.45 -1.37 8.82
C ALA A 157 16.86 -0.83 9.01
N THR A 158 17.21 -0.38 10.22
CA THR A 158 18.51 0.17 10.60
C THR A 158 19.53 -0.91 10.92
N GLU A 159 19.11 -1.98 11.59
CA GLU A 159 19.98 -3.10 11.98
C GLU A 159 20.00 -4.24 10.96
N GLY A 160 19.07 -4.22 10.01
CA GLY A 160 18.96 -5.27 8.99
C GLY A 160 18.15 -6.50 9.42
N THR A 161 17.68 -6.55 10.67
CA THR A 161 16.88 -7.66 11.18
C THR A 161 15.58 -7.83 10.38
N GLY A 162 15.28 -9.06 9.96
CA GLY A 162 14.04 -9.39 9.21
C GLY A 162 14.03 -8.95 7.76
N LEU A 163 15.07 -8.29 7.23
CA LEU A 163 15.10 -7.81 5.84
C LEU A 163 15.15 -8.96 4.83
N GLU A 164 15.80 -10.09 5.16
CA GLU A 164 15.83 -11.23 4.25
C GLU A 164 14.45 -11.83 4.04
N THR A 165 13.69 -11.99 5.11
CA THR A 165 12.27 -12.41 5.04
C THR A 165 11.46 -11.47 4.16
N LEU A 166 11.70 -10.14 4.23
CA LEU A 166 11.01 -9.19 3.35
C LEU A 166 11.46 -9.32 1.89
N ARG A 167 12.74 -9.64 1.62
CA ARG A 167 13.21 -9.89 0.24
C ARG A 167 12.53 -11.11 -0.35
N GLU A 168 12.49 -12.23 0.38
CA GLU A 168 11.80 -13.45 -0.02
C GLU A 168 10.30 -13.19 -0.24
N LEU A 169 9.67 -12.47 0.69
CA LEU A 169 8.26 -12.13 0.63
C LEU A 169 7.90 -11.31 -0.62
N THR A 170 8.78 -10.43 -1.06
CA THR A 170 8.55 -9.50 -2.16
C THR A 170 9.08 -10.00 -3.51
N ALA A 171 9.92 -11.04 -3.53
CA ALA A 171 10.52 -11.59 -4.74
C ALA A 171 9.46 -12.04 -5.75
N GLY A 172 9.61 -11.63 -7.00
CA GLY A 172 8.70 -11.95 -8.10
C GLY A 172 7.28 -11.37 -7.96
N LYS A 173 7.03 -10.48 -6.99
CA LYS A 173 5.70 -9.92 -6.68
C LYS A 173 5.66 -8.41 -6.87
N THR A 174 4.49 -7.91 -7.25
CA THR A 174 4.18 -6.47 -7.19
C THR A 174 3.60 -6.16 -5.81
N THR A 175 4.45 -5.59 -4.96
CA THR A 175 4.15 -5.34 -3.53
C THR A 175 3.94 -3.85 -3.28
N LEU A 176 2.77 -3.48 -2.76
CA LEU A 176 2.53 -2.13 -2.26
C LEU A 176 3.17 -1.98 -0.87
N LEU A 177 3.95 -0.93 -0.66
CA LEU A 177 4.46 -0.56 0.66
C LEU A 177 3.84 0.77 1.09
N THR A 178 3.12 0.76 2.19
CA THR A 178 2.46 1.95 2.75
C THR A 178 2.71 2.06 4.25
N GLY A 179 2.38 3.20 4.83
CA GLY A 179 2.55 3.42 6.27
C GLY A 179 2.55 4.90 6.62
N ASN A 180 2.52 5.17 7.91
CA ASN A 180 2.54 6.53 8.43
C ASN A 180 3.89 7.21 8.19
N SER A 181 3.86 8.56 8.24
CA SER A 181 5.10 9.35 8.23
C SER A 181 5.96 8.97 9.44
N GLY A 182 7.25 8.74 9.21
CA GLY A 182 8.19 8.37 10.27
C GLY A 182 8.21 6.88 10.63
N ALA A 183 7.34 6.02 10.07
CA ALA A 183 7.37 4.57 10.30
C ALA A 183 8.61 3.86 9.70
N GLY A 184 9.46 4.57 8.96
CA GLY A 184 10.69 4.02 8.40
C GLY A 184 10.52 3.40 7.00
N LYS A 185 9.42 3.67 6.31
CA LYS A 185 9.14 3.16 4.97
C LYS A 185 10.26 3.45 3.97
N SER A 186 10.75 4.69 3.90
CA SER A 186 11.85 5.08 3.01
C SER A 186 13.16 4.35 3.33
N THR A 187 13.44 4.08 4.59
CA THR A 187 14.61 3.31 5.02
C THR A 187 14.50 1.85 4.59
N LEU A 188 13.31 1.25 4.74
CA LEU A 188 13.04 -0.11 4.26
C LEU A 188 13.18 -0.23 2.74
N ILE A 189 12.63 0.73 1.98
CA ILE A 189 12.77 0.74 0.51
C ILE A 189 14.24 0.81 0.14
N LYS A 190 15.02 1.69 0.78
CA LYS A 190 16.46 1.81 0.51
C LYS A 190 17.24 0.54 0.85
N ALA A 191 16.84 -0.18 1.91
CA ALA A 191 17.44 -1.46 2.28
C ALA A 191 17.10 -2.60 1.30
N LEU A 192 15.91 -2.56 0.69
CA LEU A 192 15.46 -3.55 -0.29
C LEU A 192 15.90 -3.20 -1.72
N VAL A 193 15.99 -1.92 -2.04
CA VAL A 193 16.37 -1.37 -3.35
C VAL A 193 17.43 -0.28 -3.12
N PRO A 194 18.71 -0.65 -2.99
CA PRO A 194 19.79 0.30 -2.67
C PRO A 194 19.90 1.48 -3.64
N ASP A 195 19.60 1.26 -4.92
CA ASP A 195 19.65 2.27 -5.98
C ASP A 195 18.38 3.12 -6.08
N ALA A 196 17.39 2.88 -5.23
CA ALA A 196 16.16 3.68 -5.24
C ALA A 196 16.45 5.14 -4.90
N ASP A 197 15.96 6.05 -5.74
CA ASP A 197 15.98 7.49 -5.46
C ASP A 197 14.85 7.83 -4.46
N VAL A 198 15.05 7.44 -3.22
CA VAL A 198 14.12 7.70 -2.11
C VAL A 198 14.78 8.66 -1.12
N ARG A 199 14.09 9.75 -0.83
CA ARG A 199 14.56 10.69 0.20
C ARG A 199 14.26 10.15 1.59
N ILE A 200 15.30 9.91 2.37
CA ILE A 200 15.19 9.54 3.79
C ILE A 200 15.16 10.84 4.58
N ASN A 201 13.99 11.23 5.06
CA ASN A 201 13.89 12.35 6.00
C ASN A 201 14.11 11.82 7.42
N ARG A 202 15.13 12.32 8.12
CA ARG A 202 15.26 12.14 9.57
C ARG A 202 14.04 12.76 10.24
N ILE A 203 13.51 12.14 11.29
CA ILE A 203 12.44 12.71 12.12
C ILE A 203 12.99 14.01 12.70
N SER A 204 12.60 15.15 12.12
CA SER A 204 12.95 16.45 12.71
C SER A 204 11.90 16.77 13.78
N GLU A 205 12.34 17.04 15.00
CA GLU A 205 11.52 17.50 16.13
C GLU A 205 10.90 18.88 15.90
N TYR A 206 11.14 19.50 14.77
CA TYR A 206 10.66 20.86 14.46
C TYR A 206 9.60 20.86 13.36
N HIS A 207 8.41 21.30 13.73
CA HIS A 207 7.34 21.69 12.83
C HIS A 207 7.78 22.86 11.93
N HIS A 208 8.31 22.53 10.74
CA HIS A 208 8.33 23.51 9.66
C HIS A 208 7.46 23.02 8.49
N LYS A 209 6.37 23.77 8.26
CA LYS A 209 5.55 23.74 7.05
C LYS A 209 6.47 23.84 5.82
N GLY A 210 6.39 22.85 4.92
CA GLY A 210 6.86 23.04 3.56
C GLY A 210 8.09 22.24 3.12
N MET A 211 8.12 20.91 3.30
CA MET A 211 9.01 20.08 2.49
C MET A 211 8.28 18.82 2.02
N HIS A 212 8.16 18.70 0.70
CA HIS A 212 7.38 17.69 0.00
C HIS A 212 7.88 16.28 0.32
N THR A 213 7.13 15.58 1.13
CA THR A 213 7.11 14.12 1.18
C THR A 213 6.60 13.63 -0.18
N THR A 214 7.04 12.47 -0.64
CA THR A 214 6.60 11.79 -1.88
C THR A 214 5.12 12.10 -2.16
N THR A 215 4.86 12.86 -3.22
CA THR A 215 3.50 13.34 -3.53
C THR A 215 2.73 12.32 -4.38
N PHE A 216 3.46 11.40 -5.05
CA PHE A 216 2.91 10.44 -5.99
C PHE A 216 3.47 9.03 -5.70
N ALA A 217 2.67 8.00 -6.04
CA ALA A 217 3.15 6.62 -5.97
C ALA A 217 4.25 6.38 -7.02
N ARG A 218 5.23 5.57 -6.67
CA ARG A 218 6.36 5.20 -7.53
C ARG A 218 6.70 3.72 -7.40
N MET A 219 6.98 3.07 -8.51
CA MET A 219 7.39 1.67 -8.57
C MET A 219 8.90 1.54 -8.71
N TYR A 220 9.49 0.67 -7.92
CA TYR A 220 10.90 0.33 -7.93
C TYR A 220 11.08 -1.15 -8.23
N PRO A 221 11.85 -1.54 -9.23
CA PRO A 221 12.16 -2.94 -9.51
C PRO A 221 13.09 -3.51 -8.42
N LEU A 222 12.87 -4.78 -8.07
CA LEU A 222 13.72 -5.54 -7.15
C LEU A 222 14.77 -6.35 -7.91
N ALA A 223 15.98 -6.47 -7.36
CA ALA A 223 17.06 -7.25 -7.94
C ALA A 223 16.69 -8.74 -8.10
N GLY A 224 15.91 -9.30 -7.18
CA GLY A 224 15.37 -10.67 -7.24
C GLY A 224 14.13 -10.85 -8.11
N GLY A 225 13.78 -9.85 -8.93
CA GLY A 225 12.52 -9.79 -9.68
C GLY A 225 11.37 -9.30 -8.82
N GLY A 226 10.29 -8.84 -9.46
CA GLY A 226 9.17 -8.18 -8.81
C GLY A 226 9.39 -6.68 -8.62
N ASN A 227 8.44 -6.03 -7.92
CA ASN A 227 8.44 -4.58 -7.77
C ASN A 227 7.91 -4.16 -6.40
N ILE A 228 8.45 -3.06 -5.87
CA ILE A 228 7.87 -2.35 -4.72
C ILE A 228 7.22 -1.06 -5.24
N ILE A 229 5.96 -0.84 -4.87
CA ILE A 229 5.27 0.42 -5.08
C ILE A 229 5.28 1.19 -3.78
N ASP A 230 6.02 2.31 -3.76
CA ASP A 230 6.01 3.27 -2.66
C ASP A 230 4.82 4.20 -2.78
N THR A 231 4.13 4.40 -1.67
CA THR A 231 3.02 5.37 -1.60
C THR A 231 3.38 6.56 -0.74
N PRO A 232 2.81 7.74 -1.03
CA PRO A 232 2.94 8.88 -0.13
C PRO A 232 2.50 8.50 1.27
N ALA A 233 3.30 8.88 2.27
CA ALA A 233 2.98 8.62 3.66
C ALA A 233 1.61 9.22 4.01
N SER A 234 0.74 8.43 4.62
CA SER A 234 -0.55 8.90 5.12
C SER A 234 -0.34 9.72 6.39
N ARG A 235 -0.88 10.95 6.41
CA ARG A 235 -0.92 11.78 7.62
C ARG A 235 -2.22 11.59 8.41
N ASP A 236 -3.27 11.04 7.76
CA ASP A 236 -4.61 10.90 8.33
C ASP A 236 -5.09 9.47 8.35
N SER A 237 -5.54 9.02 9.50
CA SER A 237 -6.24 7.74 9.70
C SER A 237 -7.56 7.63 8.90
N GLY A 238 -8.12 8.76 8.45
CA GLY A 238 -9.37 8.83 7.71
C GLY A 238 -9.30 8.50 6.21
N SER A 239 -8.10 8.33 5.64
CA SER A 239 -7.92 8.23 4.18
C SER A 239 -8.23 6.84 3.58
N TRP A 240 -8.24 5.79 4.41
CA TRP A 240 -8.62 4.44 3.98
C TRP A 240 -10.10 4.23 4.22
N THR A 241 -10.88 4.09 3.18
CA THR A 241 -12.32 3.79 3.29
C THR A 241 -12.69 2.73 2.27
N SER A 242 -13.25 1.64 2.75
CA SER A 242 -13.94 0.67 1.92
C SER A 242 -15.27 1.26 1.43
N ASN A 243 -15.61 1.02 0.17
CA ASN A 243 -16.95 1.36 -0.32
C ASN A 243 -17.94 0.40 0.37
N ARG A 244 -18.91 0.92 1.13
CA ARG A 244 -19.90 0.12 1.87
C ARG A 244 -20.57 -0.98 1.04
N ALA A 245 -20.69 -0.78 -0.27
CA ALA A 245 -21.25 -1.76 -1.19
C ALA A 245 -20.37 -3.01 -1.42
N LYS A 246 -19.05 -2.94 -1.12
CA LYS A 246 -18.14 -4.08 -1.24
C LYS A 246 -17.83 -4.77 0.09
N CYS A 247 -18.21 -4.18 1.22
CA CYS A 247 -18.03 -4.77 2.56
C CYS A 247 -19.04 -5.88 2.90
N SER A 248 -19.91 -6.28 1.98
CA SER A 248 -20.79 -7.45 2.16
C SER A 248 -20.09 -8.79 1.97
N VAL A 249 -18.80 -8.79 1.66
CA VAL A 249 -18.00 -10.00 1.52
C VAL A 249 -17.50 -10.43 2.90
N THR A 250 -17.95 -11.57 3.31
CA THR A 250 -17.61 -12.42 4.44
C THR A 250 -16.25 -12.11 5.06
N PHE A 251 -16.25 -11.45 6.22
CA PHE A 251 -15.09 -11.40 7.11
C PHE A 251 -14.73 -12.81 7.52
N ARG A 252 -13.50 -13.23 7.25
CA ARG A 252 -12.91 -14.39 7.89
C ARG A 252 -12.74 -14.05 9.37
N ASN A 253 -13.50 -14.75 10.19
CA ASN A 253 -13.49 -14.75 11.65
C ASN A 253 -12.34 -13.97 12.30
N SER A 254 -12.57 -12.77 12.75
CA SER A 254 -12.16 -12.31 14.09
C SER A 254 -12.33 -10.79 14.21
N CYS A 255 -13.12 -10.42 15.19
CA CYS A 255 -13.22 -9.06 15.69
C CYS A 255 -12.00 -8.83 16.60
N VAL A 256 -11.06 -8.00 16.21
CA VAL A 256 -9.97 -7.58 17.10
C VAL A 256 -10.57 -6.63 18.14
N THR A 257 -10.71 -7.09 19.38
CA THR A 257 -11.12 -6.24 20.49
C THR A 257 -9.88 -5.72 21.20
N HIS A 258 -9.55 -4.44 20.99
CA HIS A 258 -8.52 -3.78 21.78
C HIS A 258 -9.07 -3.41 23.17
N PRO A 259 -8.34 -3.68 24.25
CA PRO A 259 -8.80 -3.43 25.64
C PRO A 259 -8.95 -1.95 26.02
N THR A 260 -8.48 -0.99 25.21
CA THR A 260 -8.39 0.43 25.59
C THR A 260 -9.17 1.41 24.72
N ALA A 261 -10.00 0.95 23.77
CA ALA A 261 -10.78 1.87 22.94
C ALA A 261 -12.16 2.15 23.57
N ASN A 262 -12.27 3.21 24.34
CA ASN A 262 -13.53 3.84 24.67
C ASN A 262 -14.03 4.62 23.45
N THR A 263 -15.26 4.34 23.02
CA THR A 263 -16.14 5.01 22.06
C THR A 263 -16.23 4.46 20.63
N THR A 264 -17.43 3.96 20.39
CA THR A 264 -18.11 3.75 19.09
C THR A 264 -17.45 2.74 18.15
N THR A 265 -17.38 1.52 18.59
CA THR A 265 -17.02 0.36 17.79
C THR A 265 -18.24 -0.11 16.99
N ALA A 266 -18.10 -0.19 15.67
CA ALA A 266 -19.05 -0.90 14.84
C ALA A 266 -19.04 -2.39 15.24
N ARG A 267 -20.07 -2.84 15.97
CA ARG A 267 -20.24 -4.25 16.34
C ARG A 267 -20.49 -5.07 15.09
N ILE A 268 -19.51 -5.87 14.72
CA ILE A 268 -19.68 -6.94 13.74
C ILE A 268 -20.30 -8.13 14.49
N ARG A 269 -21.57 -8.42 14.20
CA ARG A 269 -22.23 -9.63 14.72
C ARG A 269 -21.70 -10.85 13.96
N THR A 270 -21.10 -11.78 14.65
CA THR A 270 -20.80 -13.12 14.16
C THR A 270 -22.11 -13.87 13.95
N ASN A 271 -22.30 -14.44 12.75
CA ASN A 271 -23.43 -15.33 12.47
C ASN A 271 -23.03 -16.77 12.85
N PRO A 272 -23.74 -17.46 13.78
CA PRO A 272 -23.33 -18.78 14.29
C PRO A 272 -23.72 -19.97 13.40
N ALA A 273 -24.07 -19.76 12.14
CA ALA A 273 -24.58 -20.84 11.28
C ALA A 273 -23.60 -21.22 10.16
N VAL A 274 -22.46 -21.82 10.49
CA VAL A 274 -21.76 -22.76 9.61
C VAL A 274 -20.92 -23.72 10.47
N GLN A 275 -21.55 -24.67 11.10
CA GLN A 275 -20.96 -25.92 11.50
C GLN A 275 -21.70 -27.02 10.72
N SER A 276 -21.09 -27.55 9.71
CA SER A 276 -21.45 -28.86 9.14
C SER A 276 -20.15 -29.63 8.98
N PRO A 277 -20.02 -30.80 9.60
CA PRO A 277 -18.87 -31.67 9.36
C PRO A 277 -19.08 -32.39 8.02
N LEU A 278 -18.00 -32.47 7.27
CA LEU A 278 -17.90 -33.34 6.09
C LEU A 278 -17.76 -34.79 6.55
N PRO A 279 -18.29 -35.74 5.77
CA PRO A 279 -18.16 -37.18 6.03
C PRO A 279 -16.75 -37.72 5.80
#